data_950bcf814483d53e04e36b81c243ed45
#
_entry.id   950bcf814483d53e04e36b81c243ed45
#
_cell.length_a   1.000
_cell.length_b   1.000
_cell.length_c   1.000
_cell.angle_alpha   90.00
_cell.angle_beta   90.00
_cell.angle_gamma   90.00
#
_symmetry.space_group_name_H-M   'P 1'
#
loop_
_entity.id
_entity.type
_entity.pdbx_description
1 polymer ?
#
loop_
_entity_poly.entity_id
_entity_poly.type
_entity_poly.pdbx_seq_one_letter_code
_entity_poly.pdbx_strand_id
1 'polypeptide(L)'
;MHYLLTHLSTAWALTVIHLRLSLIPVAIGLAIAVPLGLLVQRAPLLRRLTTATASVIFTIPSLALFVVLPLVIGTRILDEANVIVALSAYTTALMVRAVLEALDAVPGQLRDAAIAIGYGSLARMLKVELPLSIPVLVAGLRVVVVTNIAMVSVGSVIGIGGLGSWFTAGFQTNKSDQIVAGIIAMFALAVVIDTLLSLAGRLATPWEHGRRIRSPIVGGAR
;
A
#
# COMPACT_ATOMS: atom_id res chain seq x y z
N MET A 1 -16.74 -15.43 18.14
CA MET A 1 -17.41 -15.85 16.88
C MET A 1 -18.91 -15.52 16.87
N HIS A 2 -19.65 -15.78 17.96
CA HIS A 2 -21.09 -15.52 18.02
C HIS A 2 -21.45 -14.06 17.70
N TYR A 3 -20.72 -13.09 18.25
CA TYR A 3 -20.93 -11.66 18.01
C TYR A 3 -20.85 -11.27 16.52
N LEU A 4 -19.86 -11.78 15.78
CA LEU A 4 -19.73 -11.53 14.35
C LEU A 4 -20.92 -12.06 13.55
N LEU A 5 -21.37 -13.29 13.86
CA LEU A 5 -22.49 -13.94 13.16
C LEU A 5 -23.83 -13.27 13.43
N THR A 6 -24.02 -12.69 14.61
CA THR A 6 -25.25 -11.98 14.97
C THR A 6 -25.32 -10.55 14.45
N HIS A 7 -24.15 -9.97 14.00
CA HIS A 7 -24.07 -8.58 13.54
C HIS A 7 -23.51 -8.46 12.11
N LEU A 8 -23.85 -9.40 11.22
CA LEU A 8 -23.31 -9.44 9.85
C LEU A 8 -23.60 -8.18 9.03
N SER A 9 -24.80 -7.59 9.16
CA SER A 9 -25.14 -6.34 8.47
C SER A 9 -24.27 -5.17 8.91
N THR A 10 -24.01 -5.06 10.21
CA THR A 10 -23.10 -4.05 10.76
C THR A 10 -21.66 -4.32 10.34
N ALA A 11 -21.22 -5.58 10.37
CA ALA A 11 -19.89 -5.98 9.89
C ALA A 11 -19.68 -5.56 8.44
N TRP A 12 -20.67 -5.79 7.57
CA TRP A 12 -20.61 -5.41 6.17
C TRP A 12 -20.52 -3.90 6.00
N ALA A 13 -21.37 -3.13 6.67
CA ALA A 13 -21.32 -1.67 6.62
C ALA A 13 -19.95 -1.10 7.06
N LEU A 14 -19.43 -1.61 8.18
CA LEU A 14 -18.11 -1.23 8.69
C LEU A 14 -16.97 -1.66 7.74
N THR A 15 -17.10 -2.81 7.08
CA THR A 15 -16.14 -3.27 6.08
C THR A 15 -16.09 -2.33 4.87
N VAL A 16 -17.23 -1.89 4.36
CA VAL A 16 -17.30 -0.94 3.24
C VAL A 16 -16.63 0.40 3.61
N ILE A 17 -16.92 0.93 4.81
CA ILE A 17 -16.27 2.14 5.31
C ILE A 17 -14.76 1.92 5.43
N HIS A 18 -14.33 0.80 5.99
CA HIS A 18 -12.92 0.46 6.17
C HIS A 18 -12.17 0.36 4.84
N LEU A 19 -12.77 -0.29 3.84
CA LEU A 19 -12.23 -0.37 2.48
C LEU A 19 -12.12 1.00 1.84
N ARG A 20 -13.13 1.84 1.95
CA ARG A 20 -13.09 3.20 1.41
C ARG A 20 -11.96 4.01 2.02
N LEU A 21 -11.84 4.01 3.36
CA LEU A 21 -10.80 4.74 4.09
C LEU A 21 -9.39 4.20 3.84
N SER A 22 -9.23 2.93 3.48
CA SER A 22 -7.92 2.34 3.20
C SER A 22 -7.53 2.41 1.72
N LEU A 23 -8.45 2.17 0.78
CA LEU A 23 -8.13 2.06 -0.64
C LEU A 23 -8.09 3.40 -1.38
N ILE A 24 -8.91 4.39 -0.99
CA ILE A 24 -8.83 5.74 -1.58
C ILE A 24 -7.43 6.34 -1.38
N PRO A 25 -6.84 6.35 -0.17
CA PRO A 25 -5.46 6.78 0.03
C PRO A 25 -4.45 6.01 -0.80
N VAL A 26 -4.65 4.69 -0.98
CA VAL A 26 -3.77 3.88 -1.83
C VAL A 26 -3.82 4.35 -3.27
N ALA A 27 -5.01 4.58 -3.82
CA ALA A 27 -5.17 5.07 -5.18
C ALA A 27 -4.50 6.45 -5.37
N ILE A 28 -4.73 7.38 -4.44
CA ILE A 28 -4.12 8.72 -4.47
C ILE A 28 -2.60 8.62 -4.35
N GLY A 29 -2.11 7.88 -3.36
CA GLY A 29 -0.68 7.73 -3.14
C GLY A 29 0.05 7.06 -4.31
N LEU A 30 -0.56 6.05 -4.94
CA LEU A 30 -0.03 5.40 -6.13
C LEU A 30 0.02 6.37 -7.32
N ALA A 31 -1.06 7.14 -7.53
CA ALA A 31 -1.14 8.14 -8.60
C ALA A 31 -0.09 9.24 -8.48
N ILE A 32 0.35 9.58 -7.26
CA ILE A 32 1.41 10.55 -7.00
C ILE A 32 2.80 9.87 -7.04
N ALA A 33 2.94 8.73 -6.38
CA ALA A 33 4.23 8.07 -6.18
C ALA A 33 4.84 7.52 -7.48
N VAL A 34 4.02 6.97 -8.39
CA VAL A 34 4.53 6.41 -9.66
C VAL A 34 5.16 7.50 -10.53
N PRO A 35 4.47 8.59 -10.89
CA PRO A 35 5.10 9.67 -11.65
C PRO A 35 6.31 10.27 -10.94
N LEU A 36 6.21 10.51 -9.62
CA LEU A 36 7.30 11.07 -8.84
C LEU A 36 8.54 10.15 -8.86
N GLY A 37 8.36 8.85 -8.64
CA GLY A 37 9.46 7.88 -8.70
C GLY A 37 10.11 7.81 -10.09
N LEU A 38 9.31 7.81 -11.16
CA LEU A 38 9.81 7.85 -12.53
C LEU A 38 10.59 9.13 -12.85
N LEU A 39 10.20 10.27 -12.31
CA LEU A 39 10.88 11.55 -12.50
C LEU A 39 12.23 11.61 -11.75
N VAL A 40 12.25 11.14 -10.49
CA VAL A 40 13.43 11.29 -9.64
C VAL A 40 14.45 10.16 -9.76
N GLN A 41 14.10 9.02 -10.37
CA GLN A 41 14.95 7.82 -10.42
C GLN A 41 16.35 8.09 -11.00
N ARG A 42 16.46 9.01 -11.98
CA ARG A 42 17.71 9.33 -12.70
C ARG A 42 18.42 10.57 -12.18
N ALA A 43 17.84 11.27 -11.20
CA ALA A 43 18.39 12.47 -10.59
C ALA A 43 18.83 12.19 -9.15
N PRO A 44 20.11 11.87 -8.88
CA PRO A 44 20.56 11.37 -7.57
C PRO A 44 20.20 12.29 -6.41
N LEU A 45 20.31 13.60 -6.60
CA LEU A 45 19.98 14.58 -5.57
C LEU A 45 18.46 14.59 -5.28
N LEU A 46 17.63 14.66 -6.33
CA LEU A 46 16.17 14.65 -6.18
C LEU A 46 15.69 13.34 -5.56
N ARG A 47 16.25 12.21 -5.98
CA ARG A 47 15.98 10.90 -5.40
C ARG A 47 16.29 10.89 -3.90
N ARG A 48 17.48 11.37 -3.50
CA ARG A 48 17.88 11.44 -2.08
C ARG A 48 16.93 12.34 -1.28
N LEU A 49 16.58 13.51 -1.80
CA LEU A 49 15.65 14.42 -1.14
C LEU A 49 14.25 13.81 -1.00
N THR A 50 13.73 13.22 -2.07
CA THR A 50 12.41 12.57 -2.06
C THR A 50 12.34 11.41 -1.07
N THR A 51 13.36 10.54 -1.05
CA THR A 51 13.40 9.42 -0.09
C THR A 51 13.60 9.88 1.35
N ALA A 52 14.37 10.96 1.58
CA ALA A 52 14.53 11.56 2.90
C ALA A 52 13.20 12.17 3.39
N THR A 53 12.51 12.95 2.54
CA THR A 53 11.18 13.50 2.85
C THR A 53 10.17 12.40 3.14
N ALA A 54 10.14 11.34 2.34
CA ALA A 54 9.29 10.18 2.56
C ALA A 54 9.57 9.52 3.94
N SER A 55 10.85 9.44 4.35
CA SER A 55 11.21 8.94 5.69
C SER A 55 10.64 9.83 6.78
N VAL A 56 10.82 11.15 6.67
CA VAL A 56 10.32 12.11 7.67
C VAL A 56 8.80 12.02 7.80
N ILE A 57 8.07 12.00 6.69
CA ILE A 57 6.61 11.86 6.71
C ILE A 57 6.20 10.59 7.46
N PHE A 58 6.86 9.48 7.19
CA PHE A 58 6.50 8.19 7.80
C PHE A 58 6.89 8.08 9.27
N THR A 59 7.79 8.93 9.79
CA THR A 59 8.12 8.97 11.23
C THR A 59 7.08 9.71 12.07
N ILE A 60 6.21 10.51 11.46
CA ILE A 60 5.15 11.20 12.21
C ILE A 60 4.14 10.15 12.72
N PRO A 61 3.76 10.13 14.01
CA PRO A 61 2.73 9.21 14.47
C PRO A 61 1.39 9.46 13.78
N SER A 62 0.76 8.40 13.24
CA SER A 62 -0.48 8.52 12.47
C SER A 62 -1.62 9.16 13.25
N LEU A 63 -1.78 8.81 14.52
CA LEU A 63 -2.79 9.41 15.39
C LEU A 63 -2.56 10.92 15.55
N ALA A 64 -1.31 11.35 15.72
CA ALA A 64 -0.98 12.77 15.81
C ALA A 64 -1.34 13.51 14.52
N LEU A 65 -1.04 12.91 13.37
CA LEU A 65 -1.38 13.50 12.07
C LEU A 65 -2.89 13.62 11.87
N PHE A 66 -3.67 12.60 12.25
CA PHE A 66 -5.13 12.64 12.16
C PHE A 66 -5.75 13.76 13.01
N VAL A 67 -5.16 14.04 14.18
CA VAL A 67 -5.64 15.09 15.10
C VAL A 67 -5.20 16.49 14.67
N VAL A 68 -4.02 16.62 14.08
CA VAL A 68 -3.46 17.92 13.67
C VAL A 68 -4.01 18.38 12.30
N LEU A 69 -4.29 17.45 11.38
CA LEU A 69 -4.76 17.79 10.03
C LEU A 69 -5.99 18.72 10.00
N PRO A 70 -7.04 18.53 10.81
CA PRO A 70 -8.18 19.46 10.84
C PRO A 70 -7.77 20.92 11.03
N LEU A 71 -6.74 21.18 11.84
CA LEU A 71 -6.23 22.53 12.09
C LEU A 71 -5.51 23.12 10.88
N VAL A 72 -4.90 22.26 10.06
CA VAL A 72 -4.12 22.66 8.89
C VAL A 72 -5.00 22.85 7.66
N ILE A 73 -5.95 21.95 7.42
CA ILE A 73 -6.79 21.95 6.21
C ILE A 73 -8.19 22.55 6.43
N GLY A 74 -8.52 22.96 7.67
CA GLY A 74 -9.79 23.63 7.99
C GLY A 74 -11.01 22.71 7.97
N THR A 75 -10.84 21.41 8.16
CA THR A 75 -11.94 20.43 8.22
C THR A 75 -12.47 20.26 9.63
N ARG A 76 -13.60 19.54 9.78
CA ARG A 76 -14.10 19.14 11.10
C ARG A 76 -13.23 18.02 11.66
N ILE A 77 -13.09 17.92 12.99
CA ILE A 77 -12.26 16.92 13.68
C ILE A 77 -12.64 15.49 13.28
N LEU A 78 -13.95 15.20 13.14
CA LEU A 78 -14.46 13.88 12.78
C LEU A 78 -14.71 13.72 11.26
N ASP A 79 -14.09 14.53 10.42
CA ASP A 79 -14.20 14.40 8.98
C ASP A 79 -13.30 13.27 8.47
N GLU A 80 -13.85 12.35 7.71
CA GLU A 80 -13.11 11.25 7.07
C GLU A 80 -11.97 11.76 6.17
N ALA A 81 -12.10 12.97 5.62
CA ALA A 81 -11.07 13.60 4.81
C ALA A 81 -9.72 13.67 5.55
N ASN A 82 -9.71 13.85 6.86
CA ASN A 82 -8.48 13.89 7.66
C ASN A 82 -7.71 12.59 7.58
N VAL A 83 -8.41 11.47 7.73
CA VAL A 83 -7.81 10.13 7.64
C VAL A 83 -7.36 9.87 6.19
N ILE A 84 -8.19 10.20 5.20
CA ILE A 84 -7.86 10.02 3.78
C ILE A 84 -6.61 10.81 3.40
N VAL A 85 -6.51 12.08 3.76
CA VAL A 85 -5.34 12.94 3.44
C VAL A 85 -4.09 12.43 4.15
N ALA A 86 -4.18 12.11 5.45
CA ALA A 86 -3.06 11.57 6.21
C ALA A 86 -2.54 10.26 5.61
N LEU A 87 -3.44 9.31 5.37
CA LEU A 87 -3.07 8.02 4.79
C LEU A 87 -2.57 8.15 3.35
N SER A 88 -3.06 9.15 2.59
CA SER A 88 -2.53 9.44 1.25
C SER A 88 -1.07 9.91 1.31
N ALA A 89 -0.72 10.74 2.29
CA ALA A 89 0.66 11.18 2.51
C ALA A 89 1.57 9.98 2.90
N TYR A 90 1.13 9.13 3.82
CA TYR A 90 1.87 7.91 4.18
C TYR A 90 2.00 6.94 3.01
N THR A 91 0.90 6.71 2.29
CA THR A 91 0.91 5.85 1.11
C THR A 91 1.89 6.37 0.06
N THR A 92 1.86 7.68 -0.22
CA THR A 92 2.81 8.30 -1.16
C THR A 92 4.25 8.08 -0.71
N ALA A 93 4.55 8.29 0.58
CA ALA A 93 5.89 8.12 1.14
C ALA A 93 6.39 6.66 1.00
N LEU A 94 5.55 5.68 1.31
CA LEU A 94 5.89 4.26 1.16
C LEU A 94 6.00 3.85 -0.31
N MET A 95 5.03 4.27 -1.14
CA MET A 95 4.97 3.88 -2.55
C MET A 95 6.11 4.47 -3.38
N VAL A 96 6.57 5.70 -3.10
CA VAL A 96 7.74 6.27 -3.80
C VAL A 96 8.97 5.38 -3.62
N ARG A 97 9.20 4.86 -2.43
CA ARG A 97 10.30 3.92 -2.17
C ARG A 97 10.09 2.62 -2.92
N ALA A 98 8.90 2.03 -2.83
CA ALA A 98 8.57 0.80 -3.55
C ALA A 98 8.72 0.96 -5.07
N VAL A 99 8.36 2.12 -5.64
CA VAL A 99 8.55 2.42 -7.08
C VAL A 99 10.04 2.46 -7.42
N LEU A 100 10.84 3.17 -6.63
CA LEU A 100 12.29 3.26 -6.86
C LEU A 100 12.98 1.90 -6.76
N GLU A 101 12.64 1.11 -5.74
CA GLU A 101 13.14 -0.26 -5.57
C GLU A 101 12.72 -1.17 -6.74
N ALA A 102 11.47 -1.05 -7.19
CA ALA A 102 10.97 -1.81 -8.32
C ALA A 102 11.71 -1.47 -9.63
N LEU A 103 11.99 -0.19 -9.85
CA LEU A 103 12.77 0.25 -11.01
C LEU A 103 14.24 -0.17 -10.93
N ASP A 104 14.84 -0.15 -9.74
CA ASP A 104 16.21 -0.63 -9.52
C ASP A 104 16.36 -2.14 -9.71
N ALA A 105 15.30 -2.90 -9.44
CA ALA A 105 15.27 -4.35 -9.63
C ALA A 105 15.35 -4.78 -11.11
N VAL A 106 15.15 -3.86 -12.06
CA VAL A 106 15.28 -4.17 -13.50
C VAL A 106 16.75 -4.40 -13.86
N PRO A 107 17.13 -5.57 -14.39
CA PRO A 107 18.52 -5.87 -14.73
C PRO A 107 19.14 -4.87 -15.72
N GLY A 108 20.37 -4.40 -15.45
CA GLY A 108 21.07 -3.45 -16.32
C GLY A 108 21.22 -3.96 -17.75
N GLN A 109 21.49 -5.25 -17.92
CA GLN A 109 21.62 -5.89 -19.24
C GLN A 109 20.38 -5.68 -20.14
N LEU A 110 19.18 -5.67 -19.56
CA LEU A 110 17.94 -5.39 -20.32
C LEU A 110 17.82 -3.92 -20.72
N ARG A 111 18.32 -3.02 -19.87
CA ARG A 111 18.41 -1.59 -20.20
C ARG A 111 19.42 -1.36 -21.34
N ASP A 112 20.59 -1.99 -21.29
CA ASP A 112 21.63 -1.87 -22.29
C ASP A 112 21.18 -2.46 -23.64
N ALA A 113 20.52 -3.62 -23.61
CA ALA A 113 19.91 -4.20 -24.80
C ALA A 113 18.88 -3.27 -25.44
N ALA A 114 18.01 -2.65 -24.64
CA ALA A 114 17.03 -1.67 -25.14
C ALA A 114 17.69 -0.45 -25.79
N ILE A 115 18.81 0.02 -25.24
CA ILE A 115 19.61 1.11 -25.84
C ILE A 115 20.20 0.66 -27.16
N ALA A 116 20.78 -0.53 -27.24
CA ALA A 116 21.42 -1.06 -28.45
C ALA A 116 20.46 -1.19 -29.64
N ILE A 117 19.18 -1.50 -29.36
CA ILE A 117 18.14 -1.57 -30.41
C ILE A 117 17.41 -0.24 -30.66
N GLY A 118 17.95 0.88 -30.10
CA GLY A 118 17.52 2.24 -30.44
C GLY A 118 16.38 2.83 -29.60
N TYR A 119 16.03 2.24 -28.44
CA TYR A 119 15.03 2.86 -27.56
C TYR A 119 15.53 4.16 -26.96
N GLY A 120 14.84 5.26 -27.24
CA GLY A 120 15.04 6.52 -26.53
C GLY A 120 14.66 6.42 -25.06
N SER A 121 15.13 7.34 -24.25
CA SER A 121 15.01 7.33 -22.77
C SER A 121 13.57 7.12 -22.25
N LEU A 122 12.61 7.86 -22.79
CA LEU A 122 11.19 7.76 -22.39
C LEU A 122 10.56 6.44 -22.86
N ALA A 123 10.83 6.04 -24.10
CA ALA A 123 10.29 4.80 -24.65
C ALA A 123 10.84 3.58 -23.89
N ARG A 124 12.11 3.58 -23.52
CA ARG A 124 12.74 2.55 -22.70
C ARG A 124 12.09 2.47 -21.31
N MET A 125 11.90 3.63 -20.67
CA MET A 125 11.28 3.69 -19.35
C MET A 125 9.85 3.12 -19.38
N LEU A 126 9.02 3.53 -20.34
CA LEU A 126 7.60 3.13 -20.38
C LEU A 126 7.39 1.73 -20.94
N LYS A 127 8.21 1.28 -21.92
CA LYS A 127 8.01 0.02 -22.64
C LYS A 127 8.87 -1.13 -22.12
N VAL A 128 9.93 -0.85 -21.36
CA VAL A 128 10.87 -1.88 -20.87
C VAL A 128 10.97 -1.83 -19.34
N GLU A 129 11.43 -0.71 -18.77
CA GLU A 129 11.74 -0.64 -17.34
C GLU A 129 10.46 -0.76 -16.49
N LEU A 130 9.41 0.00 -16.79
CA LEU A 130 8.16 0.00 -16.04
C LEU A 130 7.44 -1.37 -16.10
N PRO A 131 7.21 -2.01 -17.26
CA PRO A 131 6.61 -3.33 -17.30
C PRO A 131 7.41 -4.40 -16.55
N LEU A 132 8.74 -4.37 -16.63
CA LEU A 132 9.61 -5.32 -15.93
C LEU A 132 9.67 -5.06 -14.42
N SER A 133 9.35 -3.86 -13.96
CA SER A 133 9.27 -3.51 -12.53
C SER A 133 7.94 -3.88 -11.87
N ILE A 134 6.89 -4.18 -12.65
CA ILE A 134 5.55 -4.49 -12.13
C ILE A 134 5.53 -5.57 -11.03
N PRO A 135 6.25 -6.70 -11.12
CA PRO A 135 6.21 -7.73 -10.08
C PRO A 135 6.65 -7.20 -8.71
N VAL A 136 7.75 -6.44 -8.69
CA VAL A 136 8.29 -5.84 -7.45
C VAL A 136 7.38 -4.70 -6.96
N LEU A 137 6.84 -3.90 -7.89
CA LEU A 137 5.89 -2.84 -7.57
C LEU A 137 4.61 -3.38 -6.92
N VAL A 138 4.07 -4.49 -7.46
CA VAL A 138 2.90 -5.16 -6.88
C VAL A 138 3.21 -5.72 -5.49
N ALA A 139 4.40 -6.29 -5.28
CA ALA A 139 4.81 -6.74 -3.96
C ALA A 139 4.84 -5.58 -2.95
N GLY A 140 5.42 -4.44 -3.33
CA GLY A 140 5.41 -3.22 -2.51
C GLY A 140 3.99 -2.68 -2.26
N LEU A 141 3.14 -2.66 -3.30
CA LEU A 141 1.75 -2.22 -3.18
C LEU A 141 0.95 -3.07 -2.17
N ARG A 142 1.15 -4.38 -2.16
CA ARG A 142 0.50 -5.30 -1.19
C ARG A 142 0.85 -4.92 0.24
N VAL A 143 2.12 -4.65 0.52
CA VAL A 143 2.57 -4.21 1.86
C VAL A 143 1.89 -2.89 2.24
N VAL A 144 1.84 -1.93 1.33
CA VAL A 144 1.23 -0.62 1.58
C VAL A 144 -0.28 -0.72 1.83
N VAL A 145 -0.99 -1.56 1.06
CA VAL A 145 -2.44 -1.77 1.25
C VAL A 145 -2.74 -2.40 2.61
N VAL A 146 -2.02 -3.45 2.99
CA VAL A 146 -2.18 -4.09 4.30
C VAL A 146 -1.85 -3.12 5.43
N THR A 147 -0.81 -2.30 5.27
CA THR A 147 -0.47 -1.23 6.23
C THR A 147 -1.59 -0.21 6.36
N ASN A 148 -2.19 0.24 5.25
CA ASN A 148 -3.33 1.17 5.30
C ASN A 148 -4.55 0.56 5.99
N ILE A 149 -4.89 -0.70 5.71
CA ILE A 149 -5.96 -1.42 6.42
C ILE A 149 -5.69 -1.40 7.93
N ALA A 150 -4.47 -1.67 8.36
CA ALA A 150 -4.11 -1.60 9.77
C ALA A 150 -4.22 -0.16 10.33
N MET A 151 -3.75 0.85 9.60
CA MET A 151 -3.76 2.25 10.04
C MET A 151 -5.17 2.85 10.14
N VAL A 152 -6.13 2.44 9.31
CA VAL A 152 -7.54 2.87 9.44
C VAL A 152 -8.11 2.50 10.80
N SER A 153 -7.70 1.37 11.40
CA SER A 153 -8.15 1.01 12.74
C SER A 153 -7.71 2.01 13.83
N VAL A 154 -6.58 2.70 13.62
CA VAL A 154 -6.13 3.76 14.52
C VAL A 154 -7.07 4.97 14.46
N GLY A 155 -7.65 5.25 13.30
CA GLY A 155 -8.68 6.30 13.14
C GLY A 155 -9.92 6.08 14.00
N SER A 156 -10.24 4.83 14.36
CA SER A 156 -11.36 4.53 15.24
C SER A 156 -11.20 5.08 16.67
N VAL A 157 -9.97 5.31 17.11
CA VAL A 157 -9.67 5.91 18.43
C VAL A 157 -10.17 7.35 18.50
N ILE A 158 -10.18 8.07 17.36
CA ILE A 158 -10.69 9.43 17.24
C ILE A 158 -12.13 9.48 16.69
N GLY A 159 -12.83 8.33 16.64
CA GLY A 159 -14.21 8.27 16.18
C GLY A 159 -14.40 8.12 14.66
N ILE A 160 -13.32 8.05 13.87
CA ILE A 160 -13.36 7.83 12.42
C ILE A 160 -12.93 6.38 12.15
N GLY A 161 -13.89 5.48 12.04
CA GLY A 161 -13.48 4.08 11.93
C GLY A 161 -14.38 3.25 11.04
N GLY A 162 -13.83 2.19 10.47
CA GLY A 162 -14.53 1.05 9.93
C GLY A 162 -14.59 -0.06 11.00
N LEU A 163 -14.04 -1.21 10.67
CA LEU A 163 -13.99 -2.39 11.58
C LEU A 163 -13.27 -2.10 12.91
N GLY A 164 -12.33 -1.11 12.94
CA GLY A 164 -11.65 -0.67 14.14
C GLY A 164 -12.59 -0.13 15.22
N SER A 165 -13.79 0.37 14.87
CA SER A 165 -14.79 0.82 15.84
C SER A 165 -15.27 -0.28 16.79
N TRP A 166 -15.19 -1.54 16.38
CA TRP A 166 -15.50 -2.65 17.26
C TRP A 166 -14.42 -2.85 18.34
N PHE A 167 -13.16 -2.48 18.09
CA PHE A 167 -12.11 -2.51 19.12
C PHE A 167 -12.38 -1.45 20.19
N THR A 168 -12.60 -0.21 19.76
CA THR A 168 -12.82 0.90 20.68
C THR A 168 -14.11 0.73 21.48
N ALA A 169 -15.21 0.38 20.82
CA ALA A 169 -16.48 0.13 21.51
C ALA A 169 -16.41 -1.08 22.45
N GLY A 170 -15.81 -2.19 22.02
CA GLY A 170 -15.61 -3.37 22.86
C GLY A 170 -14.73 -3.11 24.08
N PHE A 171 -13.67 -2.30 23.90
CA PHE A 171 -12.80 -1.88 24.99
C PHE A 171 -13.53 -0.99 26.01
N GLN A 172 -14.27 0.02 25.53
CA GLN A 172 -15.02 0.95 26.38
C GLN A 172 -16.16 0.27 27.15
N THR A 173 -16.78 -0.75 26.56
CA THR A 173 -17.90 -1.50 27.14
C THR A 173 -17.49 -2.80 27.84
N ASN A 174 -16.18 -3.09 27.90
CA ASN A 174 -15.62 -4.32 28.45
C ASN A 174 -16.20 -5.60 27.84
N LYS A 175 -16.44 -5.58 26.50
CA LYS A 175 -16.97 -6.70 25.73
C LYS A 175 -15.89 -7.34 24.87
N SER A 176 -15.20 -8.33 25.41
CA SER A 176 -14.13 -9.06 24.71
C SER A 176 -14.58 -9.72 23.41
N ASP A 177 -15.81 -10.23 23.34
CA ASP A 177 -16.36 -10.86 22.13
C ASP A 177 -16.44 -9.88 20.94
N GLN A 178 -16.74 -8.60 21.22
CA GLN A 178 -16.78 -7.56 20.20
C GLN A 178 -15.37 -7.18 19.72
N ILE A 179 -14.40 -7.12 20.63
CA ILE A 179 -12.99 -6.89 20.29
C ILE A 179 -12.48 -8.00 19.37
N VAL A 180 -12.68 -9.26 19.78
CA VAL A 180 -12.24 -10.44 19.01
C VAL A 180 -12.91 -10.47 17.64
N ALA A 181 -14.21 -10.17 17.56
CA ALA A 181 -14.94 -10.09 16.28
C ALA A 181 -14.33 -9.05 15.34
N GLY A 182 -13.96 -7.86 15.85
CA GLY A 182 -13.29 -6.82 15.09
C GLY A 182 -11.91 -7.26 14.57
N ILE A 183 -11.10 -7.91 15.43
CA ILE A 183 -9.78 -8.43 15.03
C ILE A 183 -9.93 -9.46 13.90
N ILE A 184 -10.83 -10.42 14.05
CA ILE A 184 -11.05 -11.47 13.05
C ILE A 184 -11.53 -10.86 11.73
N ALA A 185 -12.50 -9.94 11.77
CA ALA A 185 -13.03 -9.30 10.58
C ALA A 185 -11.97 -8.48 9.84
N MET A 186 -11.14 -7.73 10.57
CA MET A 186 -10.05 -6.94 9.98
C MET A 186 -8.95 -7.83 9.41
N PHE A 187 -8.57 -8.89 10.11
CA PHE A 187 -7.59 -9.86 9.61
C PHE A 187 -8.09 -10.55 8.33
N ALA A 188 -9.34 -11.00 8.33
CA ALA A 188 -9.96 -11.61 7.15
C ALA A 188 -9.98 -10.63 5.96
N LEU A 189 -10.35 -9.36 6.20
CA LEU A 189 -10.31 -8.32 5.18
C LEU A 189 -8.92 -8.14 4.60
N ALA A 190 -7.89 -8.03 5.45
CA ALA A 190 -6.51 -7.87 5.01
C ALA A 190 -6.04 -9.06 4.15
N VAL A 191 -6.33 -10.30 4.58
CA VAL A 191 -5.97 -11.52 3.83
C VAL A 191 -6.70 -11.59 2.49
N VAL A 192 -7.99 -11.25 2.44
CA VAL A 192 -8.76 -11.23 1.19
C VAL A 192 -8.17 -10.22 0.20
N ILE A 193 -7.94 -8.99 0.63
CA ILE A 193 -7.40 -7.94 -0.23
C ILE A 193 -5.97 -8.28 -0.69
N ASP A 194 -5.11 -8.78 0.21
CA ASP A 194 -3.76 -9.21 -0.14
C ASP A 194 -3.77 -10.34 -1.19
N THR A 195 -4.66 -11.31 -1.01
CA THR A 195 -4.83 -12.41 -1.96
C THR A 195 -5.30 -11.92 -3.33
N LEU A 196 -6.29 -11.02 -3.36
CA LEU A 196 -6.79 -10.42 -4.60
C LEU A 196 -5.70 -9.65 -5.34
N LEU A 197 -4.91 -8.84 -4.62
CA LEU A 197 -3.77 -8.12 -5.20
C LEU A 197 -2.68 -9.06 -5.71
N SER A 198 -2.41 -10.16 -4.98
CA SER A 198 -1.48 -11.19 -5.42
C SER A 198 -1.92 -11.86 -6.71
N LEU A 199 -3.21 -12.20 -6.82
CA LEU A 199 -3.80 -12.78 -8.03
C LEU A 199 -3.76 -11.77 -9.20
N ALA A 200 -4.16 -10.52 -8.96
CA ALA A 200 -4.08 -9.46 -9.96
C ALA A 200 -2.65 -9.25 -10.46
N GLY A 201 -1.68 -9.25 -9.54
CA GLY A 201 -0.26 -9.17 -9.88
C GLY A 201 0.21 -10.32 -10.77
N ARG A 202 -0.18 -11.56 -10.45
CA ARG A 202 0.15 -12.73 -11.28
C ARG A 202 -0.46 -12.61 -12.69
N LEU A 203 -1.68 -12.14 -12.81
CA LEU A 203 -2.33 -11.94 -14.12
C LEU A 203 -1.68 -10.81 -14.92
N ALA A 204 -1.19 -9.76 -14.24
CA ALA A 204 -0.48 -8.65 -14.88
C ALA A 204 0.95 -9.00 -15.32
N THR A 205 1.54 -10.12 -14.84
CA THR A 205 2.93 -10.50 -15.11
C THR A 205 3.07 -11.95 -15.62
N PRO A 206 2.42 -12.31 -16.75
CA PRO A 206 2.43 -13.68 -17.26
C PRO A 206 3.83 -14.17 -17.64
N TRP A 207 4.75 -13.26 -17.98
CA TRP A 207 6.14 -13.59 -18.33
C TRP A 207 7.00 -14.13 -17.17
N GLU A 208 6.60 -13.91 -15.92
CA GLU A 208 7.31 -14.45 -14.77
C GLU A 208 7.12 -15.97 -14.58
N HIS A 209 5.99 -16.50 -15.03
CA HIS A 209 5.70 -17.93 -14.88
C HIS A 209 6.66 -18.83 -15.66
N GLY A 210 7.20 -18.32 -16.77
CA GLY A 210 8.19 -19.05 -17.56
C GLY A 210 9.59 -19.14 -16.92
N ARG A 211 9.94 -18.24 -16.00
CA ARG A 211 11.26 -18.22 -15.33
C ARG A 211 11.40 -19.28 -14.25
N ARG A 212 10.32 -19.59 -13.51
CA ARG A 212 10.36 -20.60 -12.43
C ARG A 212 10.59 -22.03 -12.89
N ILE A 213 10.32 -22.34 -14.17
CA ILE A 213 10.48 -23.68 -14.74
C ILE A 213 11.93 -23.92 -15.22
N ARG A 214 12.77 -22.90 -15.32
CA ARG A 214 14.13 -22.97 -15.86
C ARG A 214 15.25 -22.70 -14.84
N SER A 215 15.06 -22.95 -13.57
CA SER A 215 16.20 -23.09 -12.66
C SER A 215 16.84 -24.46 -12.94
N PRO A 216 17.99 -24.56 -13.63
CA PRO A 216 18.70 -25.82 -13.65
C PRO A 216 19.14 -26.08 -12.21
N ILE A 217 18.76 -27.21 -11.67
CA ILE A 217 19.46 -27.82 -10.56
C ILE A 217 20.93 -27.87 -11.01
N VAL A 218 21.74 -26.93 -10.55
CA VAL A 218 23.18 -27.07 -10.57
C VAL A 218 23.45 -28.15 -9.55
N GLY A 219 23.25 -29.39 -10.03
CA GLY A 219 23.66 -30.60 -9.36
C GLY A 219 25.15 -30.52 -9.15
N GLY A 220 25.56 -30.71 -7.93
CA GLY A 220 26.93 -30.86 -7.55
C GLY A 220 27.63 -31.96 -8.39
N ALA A 221 28.81 -31.64 -8.78
CA ALA A 221 29.80 -32.66 -9.14
C ALA A 221 31.17 -32.15 -8.73
N ARG A 222 31.67 -32.80 -7.67
CA ARG A 222 33.07 -33.12 -7.33
C ARG A 222 34.04 -31.96 -7.10
#